data_bc18ae36c05d10b0ea4f2f1f4460862d
#
_entry.id   bc18ae36c05d10b0ea4f2f1f4460862d
#
_cell.length_a   1.000
_cell.length_b   1.000
_cell.length_c   1.000
_cell.angle_alpha   90.00
_cell.angle_beta   90.00
_cell.angle_gamma   90.00
#
_symmetry.space_group_name_H-M   'P 1'
#
loop_
_entity.id
_entity.type
_entity.pdbx_description
1 polymer ?
#
loop_
_entity_poly.entity_id
_entity_poly.type
_entity_poly.pdbx_seq_one_letter_code
_entity_poly.pdbx_strand_id
1 'polypeptide(L)'
;MEQFITFATNNNMLSAAWVALVVAIIVITIRIQMSPVKQISPQELTFLMNREQGVALDIRSEKDFNANHILDAVGLTNEKITKNGFASLEKHKENPIIVVCSAGISAVKVANDLHKTGFSRVSVLKGGMGAWTGAGLPVTKR
;
A
#
# COMPACT_ATOMS: atom_id res chain seq x y z
N MET A 1 33.54 26.41 6.46
CA MET A 1 32.45 26.76 5.53
C MET A 1 32.97 27.10 4.13
N GLU A 2 34.07 27.76 4.00
CA GLU A 2 34.66 28.14 2.70
C GLU A 2 34.98 26.92 1.80
N GLN A 3 35.45 25.81 2.36
CA GLN A 3 35.75 24.60 1.59
C GLN A 3 34.52 23.99 0.91
N PHE A 4 33.33 24.05 1.54
CA PHE A 4 32.08 23.60 0.93
C PHE A 4 31.62 24.48 -0.22
N ILE A 5 31.79 25.79 -0.08
CA ILE A 5 31.46 26.77 -1.12
C ILE A 5 32.37 26.57 -2.33
N THR A 6 33.67 26.41 -2.10
CA THR A 6 34.68 26.17 -3.14
C THR A 6 34.44 24.85 -3.86
N PHE A 7 34.08 23.79 -3.13
CA PHE A 7 33.72 22.49 -3.72
C PHE A 7 32.47 22.61 -4.60
N ALA A 8 31.44 23.28 -4.09
CA ALA A 8 30.17 23.45 -4.82
C ALA A 8 30.34 24.28 -6.11
N THR A 9 31.18 25.32 -6.09
CA THR A 9 31.45 26.14 -7.27
C THR A 9 32.35 25.45 -8.30
N ASN A 10 33.28 24.60 -7.87
CA ASN A 10 34.16 23.86 -8.76
C ASN A 10 33.54 22.59 -9.37
N ASN A 11 32.45 22.07 -8.78
CA ASN A 11 31.78 20.83 -9.20
C ASN A 11 30.27 21.07 -9.41
N ASN A 12 29.92 22.02 -10.24
CA ASN A 12 28.53 22.44 -10.46
C ASN A 12 27.57 21.29 -10.81
N MET A 13 28.01 20.33 -11.65
CA MET A 13 27.17 19.18 -12.01
C MET A 13 26.92 18.24 -10.83
N LEU A 14 27.95 17.97 -10.00
CA LEU A 14 27.81 17.13 -8.81
C LEU A 14 26.95 17.80 -7.74
N SER A 15 27.12 19.10 -7.55
CA SER A 15 26.31 19.89 -6.60
C SER A 15 24.85 19.96 -7.03
N ALA A 16 24.58 20.14 -8.32
CA ALA A 16 23.22 20.12 -8.87
C ALA A 16 22.55 18.74 -8.72
N ALA A 17 23.29 17.66 -9.00
CA ALA A 17 22.80 16.29 -8.82
C ALA A 17 22.48 15.99 -7.35
N TRP A 18 23.32 16.43 -6.42
CA TRP A 18 23.09 16.25 -4.99
C TRP A 18 21.85 17.02 -4.50
N VAL A 19 21.69 18.27 -4.91
CA VAL A 19 20.48 19.07 -4.59
C VAL A 19 19.23 18.43 -5.18
N ALA A 20 19.27 17.96 -6.42
CA ALA A 20 18.16 17.26 -7.05
C ALA A 20 17.78 15.99 -6.30
N LEU A 21 18.78 15.23 -5.84
CA LEU A 21 18.56 14.03 -5.03
C LEU A 21 17.87 14.36 -3.68
N VAL A 22 18.36 15.38 -2.98
CA VAL A 22 17.77 15.82 -1.70
C VAL A 22 16.33 16.30 -1.91
N VAL A 23 16.08 17.09 -2.94
CA VAL A 23 14.72 17.56 -3.27
C VAL A 23 13.81 16.36 -3.61
N ALA A 24 14.29 15.39 -4.38
CA ALA A 24 13.53 14.18 -4.68
C ALA A 24 13.17 13.40 -3.42
N ILE A 25 14.11 13.22 -2.50
CA ILE A 25 13.88 12.54 -1.20
C ILE A 25 12.82 13.30 -0.40
N ILE A 26 12.93 14.62 -0.30
CA ILE A 26 11.97 15.45 0.43
C ILE A 26 10.56 15.32 -0.19
N VAL A 27 10.44 15.41 -1.51
CA VAL A 27 9.15 15.29 -2.21
C VAL A 27 8.54 13.90 -2.00
N ILE A 28 9.34 12.84 -2.09
CA ILE A 28 8.88 11.47 -1.86
C ILE A 28 8.42 11.31 -0.41
N THR A 29 9.17 11.81 0.56
CA THR A 29 8.82 11.73 1.98
C THR A 29 7.52 12.45 2.28
N ILE A 30 7.34 13.67 1.75
CA ILE A 30 6.09 14.43 1.91
C ILE A 30 4.91 13.68 1.30
N ARG A 31 5.06 13.10 0.09
CA ARG A 31 4.00 12.32 -0.56
C ARG A 31 3.58 11.10 0.25
N ILE A 32 4.53 10.41 0.88
CA ILE A 32 4.24 9.25 1.74
C ILE A 32 3.48 9.70 3.00
N GLN A 33 3.90 10.78 3.65
CA GLN A 33 3.26 11.27 4.86
C GLN A 33 1.88 11.91 4.62
N MET A 34 1.66 12.50 3.46
CA MET A 34 0.37 13.10 3.08
C MET A 34 -0.61 12.08 2.46
N SER A 35 -0.25 10.81 2.39
CA SER A 35 -1.18 9.79 1.90
C SER A 35 -2.38 9.67 2.88
N PRO A 36 -3.62 9.79 2.41
CA PRO A 36 -4.82 9.61 3.23
C PRO A 36 -4.98 8.17 3.70
N VAL A 37 -4.20 7.26 3.13
CA VAL A 37 -4.26 5.82 3.39
C VAL A 37 -3.28 5.45 4.50
N LYS A 38 -3.81 4.91 5.60
CA LYS A 38 -3.01 4.43 6.73
C LYS A 38 -2.44 3.03 6.44
N GLN A 39 -1.25 2.78 6.98
CA GLN A 39 -0.71 1.42 7.07
C GLN A 39 -1.07 0.84 8.43
N ILE A 40 -1.64 -0.35 8.45
CA ILE A 40 -2.07 -1.06 9.66
C ILE A 40 -1.31 -2.38 9.84
N SER A 41 -1.22 -2.81 11.08
CA SER A 41 -0.59 -4.10 11.44
C SER A 41 -1.51 -5.29 11.13
N PRO A 42 -0.98 -6.53 11.07
CA PRO A 42 -1.79 -7.73 10.95
C PRO A 42 -2.82 -7.88 12.08
N GLN A 43 -2.49 -7.46 13.29
CA GLN A 43 -3.40 -7.50 14.44
C GLN A 43 -4.57 -6.53 14.28
N GLU A 44 -4.30 -5.30 13.80
CA GLU A 44 -5.34 -4.32 13.49
C GLU A 44 -6.25 -4.81 12.36
N LEU A 45 -5.70 -5.44 11.33
CA LEU A 45 -6.51 -6.05 10.27
C LEU A 45 -7.45 -7.11 10.84
N THR A 46 -6.95 -8.01 11.69
CA THR A 46 -7.77 -9.02 12.36
C THR A 46 -8.89 -8.38 13.19
N PHE A 47 -8.58 -7.31 13.93
CA PHE A 47 -9.58 -6.56 14.68
C PHE A 47 -10.67 -5.96 13.79
N LEU A 48 -10.29 -5.30 12.70
CA LEU A 48 -11.23 -4.68 11.77
C LEU A 48 -12.14 -5.70 11.09
N MET A 49 -11.58 -6.86 10.69
CA MET A 49 -12.38 -7.94 10.10
C MET A 49 -13.41 -8.50 11.07
N ASN A 50 -13.02 -8.74 12.32
CA ASN A 50 -13.88 -9.38 13.32
C ASN A 50 -14.91 -8.43 13.95
N ARG A 51 -14.61 -7.15 14.09
CA ARG A 51 -15.42 -6.19 14.82
C ARG A 51 -16.16 -5.19 13.94
N GLU A 52 -15.63 -4.86 12.78
CA GLU A 52 -16.15 -3.79 11.94
C GLU A 52 -16.50 -4.25 10.53
N GLN A 53 -16.62 -5.54 10.31
CA GLN A 53 -16.90 -6.14 8.99
C GLN A 53 -15.88 -5.68 7.92
N GLY A 54 -14.62 -5.51 8.34
CA GLY A 54 -13.54 -5.13 7.44
C GLY A 54 -13.32 -6.17 6.35
N VAL A 55 -12.97 -5.71 5.17
CA VAL A 55 -12.71 -6.55 4.00
C VAL A 55 -11.24 -6.50 3.65
N ALA A 56 -10.58 -7.66 3.67
CA ALA A 56 -9.23 -7.81 3.13
C ALA A 56 -9.32 -7.92 1.60
N LEU A 57 -8.72 -6.97 0.90
CA LEU A 57 -8.66 -6.95 -0.57
C LEU A 57 -7.27 -7.40 -1.02
N ASP A 58 -7.17 -8.62 -1.51
CA ASP A 58 -5.91 -9.17 -2.02
C ASP A 58 -5.76 -8.86 -3.51
N ILE A 59 -4.73 -8.07 -3.84
CA ILE A 59 -4.44 -7.63 -5.21
C ILE A 59 -3.33 -8.43 -5.89
N ARG A 60 -2.88 -9.52 -5.30
CA ARG A 60 -1.88 -10.42 -5.88
C ARG A 60 -2.42 -11.16 -7.10
N SER A 61 -1.55 -11.93 -7.75
CA SER A 61 -1.96 -12.81 -8.84
C SER A 61 -2.97 -13.86 -8.36
N GLU A 62 -3.81 -14.38 -9.27
CA GLU A 62 -4.74 -15.47 -8.94
C GLU A 62 -4.01 -16.72 -8.42
N LYS A 63 -2.81 -16.99 -8.96
CA LYS A 63 -1.96 -18.10 -8.51
C LYS A 63 -1.58 -17.94 -7.04
N ASP A 64 -1.12 -16.75 -6.63
CA ASP A 64 -0.71 -16.47 -5.26
C ASP A 64 -1.90 -16.47 -4.32
N PHE A 65 -3.02 -15.88 -4.74
CA PHE A 65 -4.26 -15.89 -3.97
C PHE A 65 -4.76 -17.31 -3.72
N ASN A 66 -4.79 -18.15 -4.75
CA ASN A 66 -5.23 -19.54 -4.62
C ASN A 66 -4.27 -20.40 -3.76
N ALA A 67 -2.97 -20.10 -3.80
CA ALA A 67 -1.98 -20.80 -2.98
C ALA A 67 -2.15 -20.52 -1.49
N ASN A 68 -2.38 -19.27 -1.13
CA ASN A 68 -2.70 -18.86 0.24
C ASN A 68 -3.28 -17.44 0.25
N HIS A 69 -4.30 -17.20 1.05
CA HIS A 69 -4.88 -15.88 1.27
C HIS A 69 -5.47 -15.78 2.68
N ILE A 70 -5.76 -14.56 3.11
CA ILE A 70 -6.43 -14.29 4.39
C ILE A 70 -7.86 -14.80 4.30
N LEU A 71 -8.36 -15.45 5.33
CA LEU A 71 -9.74 -15.95 5.38
C LEU A 71 -10.73 -14.83 5.03
N ASP A 72 -11.72 -15.15 4.20
CA ASP A 72 -12.74 -14.22 3.69
C ASP A 72 -12.20 -13.03 2.87
N ALA A 73 -10.95 -13.07 2.45
CA ALA A 73 -10.38 -12.06 1.57
C ALA A 73 -11.02 -12.07 0.18
N VAL A 74 -11.21 -10.90 -0.38
CA VAL A 74 -11.65 -10.72 -1.77
C VAL A 74 -10.43 -10.61 -2.68
N GLY A 75 -10.28 -11.55 -3.62
CA GLY A 75 -9.21 -11.51 -4.61
C GLY A 75 -9.61 -10.62 -5.79
N LEU A 76 -8.87 -9.54 -6.01
CA LEU A 76 -9.07 -8.63 -7.13
C LEU A 76 -7.72 -8.21 -7.71
N THR A 77 -7.26 -8.92 -8.72
CA THR A 77 -5.95 -8.66 -9.34
C THR A 77 -5.87 -7.27 -9.97
N ASN A 78 -4.66 -6.73 -10.07
CA ASN A 78 -4.43 -5.44 -10.73
C ASN A 78 -4.98 -5.39 -12.17
N GLU A 79 -4.97 -6.50 -12.90
CA GLU A 79 -5.53 -6.61 -14.24
C GLU A 79 -7.06 -6.43 -14.24
N LYS A 80 -7.75 -7.03 -13.28
CA LYS A 80 -9.21 -6.88 -13.11
C LYS A 80 -9.57 -5.45 -12.68
N ILE A 81 -8.76 -4.85 -11.81
CA ILE A 81 -8.93 -3.44 -11.42
C ILE A 81 -8.80 -2.52 -12.63
N THR A 82 -7.80 -2.75 -13.49
CA THR A 82 -7.59 -1.93 -14.70
C THR A 82 -8.76 -2.04 -15.69
N LYS A 83 -9.37 -3.22 -15.80
CA LYS A 83 -10.48 -3.47 -16.74
C LYS A 83 -11.83 -3.01 -16.22
N ASN A 84 -12.14 -3.31 -14.96
CA ASN A 84 -13.48 -3.19 -14.39
C ASN A 84 -13.56 -2.19 -13.21
N GLY A 85 -12.44 -1.55 -12.84
CA GLY A 85 -12.38 -0.70 -11.67
C GLY A 85 -12.70 -1.47 -10.38
N PHE A 86 -13.39 -0.80 -9.47
CA PHE A 86 -13.75 -1.35 -8.15
C PHE A 86 -15.24 -1.71 -8.02
N ALA A 87 -15.93 -1.93 -9.13
CA ALA A 87 -17.37 -2.20 -9.13
C ALA A 87 -17.79 -3.38 -8.23
N SER A 88 -16.95 -4.41 -8.12
CA SER A 88 -17.21 -5.56 -7.25
C SER A 88 -17.17 -5.23 -5.75
N LEU A 89 -16.61 -4.07 -5.38
CA LEU A 89 -16.48 -3.60 -4.00
C LEU A 89 -17.56 -2.59 -3.58
N GLU A 90 -18.42 -2.15 -4.49
CA GLU A 90 -19.47 -1.15 -4.20
C GLU A 90 -20.33 -1.51 -2.98
N LYS A 91 -20.66 -2.79 -2.79
CA LYS A 91 -21.39 -3.29 -1.63
C LYS A 91 -20.66 -3.12 -0.29
N HIS A 92 -19.35 -2.87 -0.33
CA HIS A 92 -18.49 -2.70 0.85
C HIS A 92 -18.02 -1.26 1.04
N LYS A 93 -18.67 -0.29 0.40
CA LYS A 93 -18.22 1.11 0.38
C LYS A 93 -18.12 1.75 1.77
N GLU A 94 -18.99 1.33 2.69
CA GLU A 94 -19.02 1.81 4.08
C GLU A 94 -18.10 1.00 5.02
N ASN A 95 -17.63 -0.15 4.57
CA ASN A 95 -16.79 -1.04 5.38
C ASN A 95 -15.31 -0.62 5.31
N PRO A 96 -14.51 -0.91 6.36
CA PRO A 96 -13.07 -0.80 6.25
C PRO A 96 -12.54 -1.74 5.16
N ILE A 97 -11.83 -1.20 4.18
CA ILE A 97 -11.15 -2.00 3.15
C ILE A 97 -9.65 -1.95 3.39
N ILE A 98 -9.04 -3.11 3.51
CA ILE A 98 -7.61 -3.25 3.75
C ILE A 98 -6.97 -3.91 2.54
N VAL A 99 -6.20 -3.14 1.80
CA VAL A 99 -5.52 -3.64 0.60
C VAL A 99 -4.29 -4.44 0.99
N VAL A 100 -4.19 -5.65 0.46
CA VAL A 100 -3.13 -6.61 0.74
C VAL A 100 -2.39 -6.95 -0.55
N CYS A 101 -1.07 -6.85 -0.53
CA CYS A 101 -0.19 -7.37 -1.57
C CYS A 101 0.92 -8.22 -0.95
N SER A 102 1.92 -8.63 -1.71
CA SER A 102 3.00 -9.49 -1.18
C SER A 102 3.82 -8.82 -0.08
N ALA A 103 4.26 -7.57 -0.28
CA ALA A 103 5.17 -6.83 0.60
C ALA A 103 4.62 -5.48 1.13
N GLY A 104 3.39 -5.12 0.79
CA GLY A 104 2.77 -3.86 1.23
C GLY A 104 3.11 -2.62 0.38
N ILE A 105 3.88 -2.75 -0.69
CA ILE A 105 4.33 -1.61 -1.52
C ILE A 105 3.31 -1.27 -2.60
N SER A 106 2.95 -2.22 -3.45
CA SER A 106 2.00 -2.02 -4.56
C SER A 106 0.57 -1.73 -4.08
N ALA A 107 0.22 -2.17 -2.87
CA ALA A 107 -1.07 -1.92 -2.26
C ALA A 107 -1.36 -0.44 -1.99
N VAL A 108 -0.33 0.38 -1.75
CA VAL A 108 -0.50 1.82 -1.47
C VAL A 108 -1.12 2.56 -2.65
N LYS A 109 -0.69 2.25 -3.87
CA LYS A 109 -1.26 2.86 -5.08
C LYS A 109 -2.74 2.51 -5.22
N VAL A 110 -3.07 1.23 -5.13
CA VAL A 110 -4.46 0.75 -5.26
C VAL A 110 -5.35 1.32 -4.16
N ALA A 111 -4.85 1.40 -2.93
CA ALA A 111 -5.57 1.98 -1.82
C ALA A 111 -5.86 3.49 -2.00
N ASN A 112 -4.91 4.24 -2.56
CA ASN A 112 -5.12 5.64 -2.91
C ASN A 112 -6.14 5.80 -4.04
N ASP A 113 -6.12 4.92 -5.04
CA ASP A 113 -7.10 4.94 -6.14
C ASP A 113 -8.50 4.58 -5.63
N LEU A 114 -8.63 3.60 -4.74
CA LEU A 114 -9.89 3.31 -4.02
C LEU A 114 -10.40 4.52 -3.24
N HIS A 115 -9.54 5.19 -2.49
CA HIS A 115 -9.93 6.38 -1.73
C HIS A 115 -10.48 7.49 -2.65
N LYS A 116 -9.85 7.71 -3.80
CA LYS A 116 -10.32 8.69 -4.81
C LYS A 116 -11.68 8.33 -5.41
N THR A 117 -12.03 7.06 -5.46
CA THR A 117 -13.34 6.60 -5.97
C THR A 117 -14.45 6.62 -4.91
N GLY A 118 -14.19 7.19 -3.73
CA GLY A 118 -15.19 7.46 -2.70
C GLY A 118 -15.26 6.43 -1.58
N PHE A 119 -14.28 5.51 -1.50
CA PHE A 119 -14.14 4.63 -0.34
C PHE A 119 -13.43 5.39 0.79
N SER A 120 -14.13 5.70 1.87
CA SER A 120 -13.62 6.59 2.94
C SER A 120 -12.68 5.88 3.92
N ARG A 121 -12.84 4.57 4.11
CA ARG A 121 -12.13 3.78 5.12
C ARG A 121 -11.19 2.77 4.47
N VAL A 122 -10.13 3.28 3.82
CA VAL A 122 -9.14 2.45 3.14
C VAL A 122 -7.83 2.45 3.91
N SER A 123 -7.24 1.27 4.07
CA SER A 123 -5.94 1.05 4.70
C SER A 123 -5.11 0.06 3.90
N VAL A 124 -3.84 -0.05 4.22
CA VAL A 124 -2.91 -1.02 3.62
C VAL A 124 -2.33 -1.90 4.71
N LEU A 125 -2.23 -3.19 4.47
CA LEU A 125 -1.54 -4.11 5.37
C LEU A 125 -0.03 -3.88 5.27
N LYS A 126 0.56 -3.35 6.35
CA LYS A 126 2.00 -3.12 6.44
C LYS A 126 2.77 -4.42 6.29
N GLY A 127 3.68 -4.48 5.32
CA GLY A 127 4.44 -5.69 5.02
C GLY A 127 3.64 -6.77 4.25
N GLY A 128 2.37 -6.54 3.92
CA GLY A 128 1.54 -7.41 3.11
C GLY A 128 1.40 -8.83 3.64
N MET A 129 1.22 -9.79 2.74
CA MET A 129 1.11 -11.22 3.10
C MET A 129 2.36 -11.77 3.82
N GLY A 130 3.54 -11.21 3.53
CA GLY A 130 4.76 -11.58 4.24
C GLY A 130 4.67 -11.29 5.74
N ALA A 131 4.14 -10.13 6.12
CA ALA A 131 3.93 -9.78 7.53
C ALA A 131 2.79 -10.60 8.17
N TRP A 132 1.72 -10.90 7.43
CA TRP A 132 0.63 -11.74 7.91
C TRP A 132 1.09 -13.16 8.26
N THR A 133 1.78 -13.81 7.34
CA THR A 133 2.33 -15.16 7.55
C THR A 133 3.46 -15.17 8.58
N GLY A 134 4.31 -14.15 8.60
CA GLY A 134 5.36 -13.95 9.58
C GLY A 134 4.84 -13.78 11.01
N ALA A 135 3.63 -13.25 11.18
CA ALA A 135 2.93 -13.17 12.47
C ALA A 135 2.24 -14.49 12.88
N GLY A 136 2.35 -15.54 12.08
CA GLY A 136 1.72 -16.85 12.35
C GLY A 136 0.20 -16.86 12.24
N LEU A 137 -0.38 -15.87 11.52
CA LEU A 137 -1.82 -15.76 11.35
C LEU A 137 -2.36 -16.74 10.30
N PRO A 138 -3.60 -17.24 10.44
CA PRO A 138 -4.14 -18.28 9.58
C PRO A 138 -4.33 -17.80 8.14
N VAL A 139 -4.07 -18.70 7.22
CA VAL A 139 -4.33 -18.54 5.79
C VAL A 139 -5.17 -19.71 5.29
N THR A 140 -5.92 -19.48 4.23
CA THR A 140 -6.70 -20.50 3.53
C THR A 140 -6.22 -20.64 2.09
N LYS A 141 -6.61 -21.73 1.45
CA LYS A 141 -6.36 -22.03 0.04
C LYS A 141 -7.70 -22.12 -0.70
N ARG A 142 -7.68 -21.82 -1.97
CA ARG A 142 -8.84 -22.00 -2.82
C ARG A 142 -8.62 -23.12 -3.81
#